data_bb166ab8d689b53023abdf16ff56d024
#
_entry.id   bb166ab8d689b53023abdf16ff56d024
#
_cell.length_a   1.000
_cell.length_b   1.000
_cell.length_c   1.000
_cell.angle_alpha   90.00
_cell.angle_beta   90.00
_cell.angle_gamma   90.00
#
_symmetry.space_group_name_H-M   'P 1'
#
loop_
_entity.id
_entity.type
_entity.pdbx_description
1 polymer ?
#
loop_
_entity_poly.entity_id
_entity_poly.type
_entity_poly.pdbx_seq_one_letter_code
_entity_poly.pdbx_strand_id
1 'polypeptide(L)'
;REAERQAAEAAARREAERQAAEAAARREAERQAAEAAARREAERQAERQAAEAAARREVERRAVEEAARLEAERRSVEEAQRLEDEERQAVEAAIAEESARQATEEAQRRQAAAVAKIKTPEQTVVMVADDSRVVRVKTGRLLAAHRYQVLMAEDGQDAGRQIEKAVPDVLVTDVDMPGMDGLELARQVRGNPRTAHLPIIMVTSDSDELRIQARAAGVNVVLGKPYPEEQLIAHIQQLLGNSPRA
;
A
#
# COMPACT_ATOMS: atom_id res chain seq x y z
N ARG A 1 -24.65 15.01 15.21
CA ARG A 1 -24.43 15.38 13.78
C ARG A 1 -23.01 15.07 13.29
N GLU A 2 -21.97 15.32 14.13
CA GLU A 2 -20.57 15.04 13.74
C GLU A 2 -20.26 13.55 13.78
N ALA A 3 -20.72 12.84 14.78
CA ALA A 3 -20.63 11.38 14.87
C ALA A 3 -21.39 10.67 13.74
N GLU A 4 -22.53 11.20 13.32
CA GLU A 4 -23.30 10.69 12.18
C GLU A 4 -22.58 10.90 10.86
N ARG A 5 -21.87 12.02 10.73
CA ARG A 5 -21.07 12.33 9.54
C ARG A 5 -19.85 11.46 9.44
N GLN A 6 -19.13 11.24 10.55
CA GLN A 6 -18.01 10.32 10.63
C GLN A 6 -18.43 8.87 10.39
N ALA A 7 -19.60 8.48 10.90
CA ALA A 7 -20.16 7.15 10.64
C ALA A 7 -20.54 6.98 9.16
N ALA A 8 -21.11 8.01 8.52
CA ALA A 8 -21.45 8.00 7.11
C ALA A 8 -20.21 7.94 6.21
N GLU A 9 -19.15 8.67 6.56
CA GLU A 9 -17.89 8.68 5.82
C GLU A 9 -17.12 7.35 5.98
N ALA A 10 -17.13 6.79 7.18
CA ALA A 10 -16.58 5.46 7.42
C ALA A 10 -17.40 4.36 6.72
N ALA A 11 -18.72 4.51 6.64
CA ALA A 11 -19.60 3.61 5.89
C ALA A 11 -19.33 3.71 4.38
N ALA A 12 -19.22 4.93 3.84
CA ALA A 12 -18.91 5.16 2.43
C ALA A 12 -17.52 4.60 2.05
N ARG A 13 -16.54 4.76 2.92
CA ARG A 13 -15.19 4.20 2.71
C ARG A 13 -15.21 2.67 2.73
N ARG A 14 -15.92 2.06 3.67
CA ARG A 14 -16.10 0.60 3.71
C ARG A 14 -16.87 0.08 2.50
N GLU A 15 -17.82 0.85 2.01
CA GLU A 15 -18.59 0.51 0.80
C GLU A 15 -17.73 0.62 -0.45
N ALA A 16 -16.89 1.65 -0.57
CA ALA A 16 -15.92 1.79 -1.65
C ALA A 16 -14.84 0.68 -1.61
N GLU A 17 -14.36 0.31 -0.44
CA GLU A 17 -13.44 -0.82 -0.26
C GLU A 17 -14.10 -2.16 -0.62
N ARG A 18 -15.36 -2.36 -0.24
CA ARG A 18 -16.15 -3.54 -0.65
C ARG A 18 -16.34 -3.58 -2.16
N GLN A 19 -16.75 -2.47 -2.77
CA GLN A 19 -16.94 -2.40 -4.23
C GLN A 19 -15.63 -2.61 -4.98
N ALA A 20 -14.51 -2.07 -4.48
CA ALA A 20 -13.18 -2.31 -5.05
C ALA A 20 -12.74 -3.78 -4.90
N ALA A 21 -12.97 -4.39 -3.74
CA ALA A 21 -12.68 -5.80 -3.50
C ALA A 21 -13.59 -6.71 -4.34
N GLU A 22 -14.86 -6.38 -4.49
CA GLU A 22 -15.83 -7.10 -5.31
C GLU A 22 -15.50 -6.98 -6.80
N ALA A 23 -15.08 -5.79 -7.25
CA ALA A 23 -14.61 -5.57 -8.62
C ALA A 23 -13.30 -6.31 -8.91
N ALA A 24 -12.38 -6.38 -7.95
CA ALA A 24 -11.16 -7.16 -8.06
C ALA A 24 -11.46 -8.68 -8.10
N ALA A 25 -12.31 -9.16 -7.20
CA ALA A 25 -12.76 -10.55 -7.16
C ALA A 25 -13.50 -10.96 -8.44
N ARG A 26 -14.31 -10.04 -9.01
CA ARG A 26 -15.01 -10.26 -10.27
C ARG A 26 -14.05 -10.37 -11.46
N ARG A 27 -13.04 -9.49 -11.52
CA ARG A 27 -11.98 -9.58 -12.55
C ARG A 27 -11.15 -10.84 -12.43
N GLU A 28 -10.89 -11.29 -11.22
CA GLU A 28 -10.18 -12.53 -10.98
C GLU A 28 -11.03 -13.76 -11.33
N ALA A 29 -12.31 -13.77 -10.98
CA ALA A 29 -13.28 -14.79 -11.37
C ALA A 29 -13.46 -14.84 -12.90
N GLU A 30 -13.50 -13.70 -13.59
CA GLU A 30 -13.55 -13.63 -15.05
C GLU A 30 -12.27 -14.18 -15.70
N ARG A 31 -11.10 -13.90 -15.14
CA ARG A 31 -9.82 -14.50 -15.61
C ARG A 31 -9.80 -16.00 -15.41
N GLN A 32 -10.22 -16.47 -14.23
CA GLN A 32 -10.28 -17.90 -13.94
C GLN A 32 -11.32 -18.62 -14.83
N ALA A 33 -12.46 -17.97 -15.11
CA ALA A 33 -13.46 -18.50 -16.02
C ALA A 33 -12.95 -18.56 -17.47
N ALA A 34 -12.20 -17.55 -17.91
CA ALA A 34 -11.59 -17.53 -19.24
C ALA A 34 -10.48 -18.60 -19.39
N GLU A 35 -9.68 -18.79 -18.36
CA GLU A 35 -8.64 -19.81 -18.32
C GLU A 35 -9.24 -21.24 -18.29
N ALA A 36 -10.34 -21.44 -17.54
CA ALA A 36 -11.09 -22.69 -17.53
C ALA A 36 -11.80 -22.97 -18.87
N ALA A 37 -12.29 -21.93 -19.54
CA ALA A 37 -12.88 -22.05 -20.86
C ALA A 37 -11.83 -22.43 -21.93
N ALA A 38 -10.65 -21.81 -21.92
CA ALA A 38 -9.53 -22.16 -22.78
C ALA A 38 -9.03 -23.58 -22.56
N ARG A 39 -8.99 -24.02 -21.31
CA ARG A 39 -8.64 -25.42 -20.94
C ARG A 39 -9.64 -26.44 -21.49
N ARG A 40 -10.96 -26.15 -21.40
CA ARG A 40 -12.02 -27.02 -21.94
C ARG A 40 -12.01 -27.05 -23.46
N GLU A 41 -11.63 -25.97 -24.10
CA GLU A 41 -11.52 -25.91 -25.57
C GLU A 41 -10.30 -26.69 -26.07
N ALA A 42 -9.18 -26.65 -25.40
CA ALA A 42 -8.01 -27.48 -25.65
C ALA A 42 -8.30 -28.97 -25.42
N GLU A 43 -9.06 -29.30 -24.39
CA GLU A 43 -9.52 -30.68 -24.09
C GLU A 43 -10.40 -31.22 -25.20
N ARG A 44 -11.36 -30.44 -25.72
CA ARG A 44 -12.23 -30.85 -26.84
C ARG A 44 -11.48 -31.00 -28.15
N GLN A 45 -10.44 -30.18 -28.40
CA GLN A 45 -9.57 -30.34 -29.57
C GLN A 45 -8.71 -31.62 -29.46
N ALA A 46 -8.20 -31.91 -28.27
CA ALA A 46 -7.46 -33.15 -27.99
C ALA A 46 -8.33 -34.40 -28.14
N GLU A 47 -9.61 -34.37 -27.68
CA GLU A 47 -10.56 -35.46 -27.86
C GLU A 47 -10.87 -35.72 -29.35
N ARG A 48 -11.05 -34.65 -30.14
CA ARG A 48 -11.27 -34.79 -31.60
C ARG A 48 -10.04 -35.40 -32.30
N GLN A 49 -8.83 -34.93 -31.94
CA GLN A 49 -7.59 -35.48 -32.48
C GLN A 49 -7.39 -36.95 -32.06
N ALA A 50 -7.73 -37.28 -30.80
CA ALA A 50 -7.66 -38.63 -30.32
C ALA A 50 -8.68 -39.56 -31.03
N ALA A 51 -9.90 -39.08 -31.29
CA ALA A 51 -10.92 -39.80 -32.03
C ALA A 51 -10.53 -40.06 -33.50
N GLU A 52 -9.92 -39.05 -34.14
CA GLU A 52 -9.41 -39.17 -35.53
C GLU A 52 -8.22 -40.13 -35.61
N ALA A 53 -7.33 -40.11 -34.63
CA ALA A 53 -6.24 -41.09 -34.54
C ALA A 53 -6.74 -42.51 -34.26
N ALA A 54 -7.80 -42.67 -33.45
CA ALA A 54 -8.43 -43.97 -33.21
C ALA A 54 -9.15 -44.56 -34.43
N ALA A 55 -9.85 -43.71 -35.17
CA ALA A 55 -10.49 -44.14 -36.43
C ALA A 55 -9.47 -44.59 -37.50
N ARG A 56 -8.34 -43.83 -37.64
CA ARG A 56 -7.22 -44.23 -38.50
C ARG A 56 -6.62 -45.58 -38.11
N ARG A 57 -6.45 -45.81 -36.81
CA ARG A 57 -5.95 -47.06 -36.24
C ARG A 57 -6.89 -48.25 -36.52
N GLU A 58 -8.19 -48.01 -36.58
CA GLU A 58 -9.16 -49.05 -36.90
C GLU A 58 -9.14 -49.45 -38.40
N VAL A 59 -8.88 -48.47 -39.27
CA VAL A 59 -8.66 -48.73 -40.71
C VAL A 59 -7.34 -49.47 -40.94
N GLU A 60 -6.28 -49.10 -40.24
CA GLU A 60 -4.97 -49.76 -40.35
C GLU A 60 -4.95 -51.18 -39.74
N ARG A 61 -5.71 -51.40 -38.64
CA ARG A 61 -5.86 -52.73 -38.01
C ARG A 61 -6.52 -53.73 -38.91
N ARG A 62 -7.35 -53.30 -39.81
CA ARG A 62 -8.01 -54.15 -40.81
C ARG A 62 -7.07 -54.54 -41.98
N ALA A 63 -5.97 -53.87 -42.11
CA ALA A 63 -4.95 -54.16 -43.13
C ALA A 63 -3.79 -55.05 -42.61
N VAL A 64 -4.06 -55.86 -41.65
CA VAL A 64 -3.67 -57.23 -41.43
C VAL A 64 -2.36 -57.71 -40.78
N GLU A 65 -1.24 -57.64 -41.13
CA GLU A 65 -0.10 -58.39 -40.56
C GLU A 65 1.02 -57.54 -39.97
N GLU A 66 0.88 -56.23 -40.08
CA GLU A 66 1.84 -55.29 -39.57
C GLU A 66 1.61 -54.89 -38.11
N ALA A 67 0.61 -55.46 -37.44
CA ALA A 67 0.14 -55.07 -36.08
C ALA A 67 1.24 -55.11 -35.00
N ALA A 68 2.14 -56.06 -35.07
CA ALA A 68 3.20 -56.22 -34.08
C ALA A 68 4.28 -55.12 -34.18
N ARG A 69 4.53 -54.64 -35.41
CA ARG A 69 5.50 -53.58 -35.67
C ARG A 69 4.96 -52.20 -35.25
N LEU A 70 3.68 -51.97 -35.53
CA LEU A 70 2.96 -50.75 -35.15
C LEU A 70 2.77 -50.63 -33.63
N GLU A 71 2.60 -51.73 -32.92
CA GLU A 71 2.47 -51.73 -31.48
C GLU A 71 3.78 -51.35 -30.76
N ALA A 72 4.93 -51.79 -31.30
CA ALA A 72 6.23 -51.41 -30.77
C ALA A 72 6.55 -49.89 -31.06
N GLU A 73 6.17 -49.44 -32.25
CA GLU A 73 6.33 -48.03 -32.65
C GLU A 73 5.40 -47.11 -31.85
N ARG A 74 4.18 -47.60 -31.55
CA ARG A 74 3.22 -46.90 -30.68
C ARG A 74 3.72 -46.76 -29.23
N ARG A 75 4.32 -47.81 -28.65
CA ARG A 75 4.91 -47.77 -27.30
C ARG A 75 6.08 -46.84 -27.24
N SER A 76 6.92 -46.77 -28.26
CA SER A 76 8.04 -45.83 -28.31
C SER A 76 7.58 -44.38 -28.45
N VAL A 77 6.47 -44.13 -29.17
CA VAL A 77 5.88 -42.79 -29.31
C VAL A 77 5.18 -42.35 -27.99
N GLU A 78 4.45 -43.26 -27.33
CA GLU A 78 3.83 -42.95 -26.03
C GLU A 78 4.89 -42.71 -24.95
N GLU A 79 6.00 -43.44 -24.96
CA GLU A 79 7.12 -43.26 -24.04
C GLU A 79 7.84 -41.95 -24.31
N ALA A 80 8.04 -41.58 -25.58
CA ALA A 80 8.62 -40.32 -26.00
C ALA A 80 7.70 -39.13 -25.62
N GLN A 81 6.39 -39.26 -25.86
CA GLN A 81 5.42 -38.21 -25.47
C GLN A 81 5.34 -38.03 -23.95
N ARG A 82 5.39 -39.16 -23.21
CA ARG A 82 5.41 -39.10 -21.75
C ARG A 82 6.66 -38.40 -21.20
N LEU A 83 7.82 -38.72 -21.79
CA LEU A 83 9.07 -38.04 -21.44
C LEU A 83 9.04 -36.54 -21.79
N GLU A 84 8.46 -36.21 -22.93
CA GLU A 84 8.31 -34.82 -23.39
C GLU A 84 7.32 -34.02 -22.51
N ASP A 85 6.22 -34.66 -22.07
CA ASP A 85 5.28 -34.06 -21.13
C ASP A 85 5.86 -33.93 -19.71
N GLU A 86 6.63 -34.92 -19.24
CA GLU A 86 7.35 -34.84 -17.97
C GLU A 86 8.43 -33.74 -18.01
N GLU A 87 9.17 -33.62 -19.10
CA GLU A 87 10.16 -32.56 -19.30
C GLU A 87 9.48 -31.16 -19.36
N ARG A 88 8.36 -31.07 -20.07
CA ARG A 88 7.56 -29.85 -20.17
C ARG A 88 6.99 -29.41 -18.83
N GLN A 89 6.45 -30.35 -18.04
CA GLN A 89 5.97 -30.07 -16.70
C GLN A 89 7.09 -29.67 -15.74
N ALA A 90 8.27 -30.32 -15.85
CA ALA A 90 9.43 -29.95 -15.05
C ALA A 90 9.95 -28.53 -15.39
N VAL A 91 9.96 -28.20 -16.69
CA VAL A 91 10.34 -26.85 -17.14
C VAL A 91 9.31 -25.80 -16.66
N GLU A 92 8.02 -26.09 -16.76
CA GLU A 92 6.95 -25.20 -16.32
C GLU A 92 6.97 -24.99 -14.80
N ALA A 93 7.22 -26.07 -14.04
CA ALA A 93 7.41 -26.00 -12.60
C ALA A 93 8.65 -25.18 -12.22
N ALA A 94 9.77 -25.37 -12.92
CA ALA A 94 11.00 -24.60 -12.68
C ALA A 94 10.81 -23.11 -12.98
N ILE A 95 10.10 -22.77 -14.06
CA ILE A 95 9.76 -21.39 -14.41
C ILE A 95 8.84 -20.76 -13.34
N ALA A 96 7.84 -21.52 -12.87
CA ALA A 96 6.93 -21.05 -11.83
C ALA A 96 7.66 -20.82 -10.50
N GLU A 97 8.57 -21.72 -10.12
CA GLU A 97 9.38 -21.58 -8.90
C GLU A 97 10.32 -20.39 -8.98
N GLU A 98 11.01 -20.22 -10.12
CA GLU A 98 11.90 -19.08 -10.35
C GLU A 98 11.13 -17.74 -10.32
N SER A 99 9.95 -17.70 -10.94
CA SER A 99 9.11 -16.50 -10.94
C SER A 99 8.55 -16.18 -9.54
N ALA A 100 8.19 -17.19 -8.77
CA ALA A 100 7.78 -17.03 -7.37
C ALA A 100 8.94 -16.50 -6.50
N ARG A 101 10.14 -17.04 -6.70
CA ARG A 101 11.36 -16.59 -6.02
C ARG A 101 11.69 -15.14 -6.34
N GLN A 102 11.66 -14.77 -7.63
CA GLN A 102 11.90 -13.39 -8.07
C GLN A 102 10.85 -12.43 -7.49
N ALA A 103 9.57 -12.81 -7.49
CA ALA A 103 8.49 -12.01 -6.89
C ALA A 103 8.70 -11.82 -5.38
N THR A 104 9.17 -12.84 -4.68
CA THR A 104 9.47 -12.78 -3.24
C THR A 104 10.67 -11.88 -2.96
N GLU A 105 11.74 -12.02 -3.75
CA GLU A 105 12.93 -11.17 -3.64
C GLU A 105 12.61 -9.71 -3.95
N GLU A 106 11.80 -9.45 -4.97
CA GLU A 106 11.36 -8.10 -5.30
C GLU A 106 10.47 -7.49 -4.20
N ALA A 107 9.54 -8.28 -3.64
CA ALA A 107 8.73 -7.86 -2.51
C ALA A 107 9.58 -7.53 -1.27
N GLN A 108 10.56 -8.37 -0.96
CA GLN A 108 11.52 -8.12 0.13
C GLN A 108 12.37 -6.87 -0.13
N ARG A 109 12.84 -6.68 -1.36
CA ARG A 109 13.58 -5.49 -1.77
C ARG A 109 12.76 -4.21 -1.67
N ARG A 110 11.49 -4.25 -2.09
CA ARG A 110 10.53 -3.14 -1.94
C ARG A 110 10.25 -2.85 -0.47
N GLN A 111 10.08 -3.87 0.33
CA GLN A 111 9.88 -3.73 1.78
C GLN A 111 11.12 -3.19 2.48
N ALA A 112 12.30 -3.68 2.16
CA ALA A 112 13.56 -3.17 2.69
C ALA A 112 13.81 -1.71 2.27
N ALA A 113 13.52 -1.36 1.01
CA ALA A 113 13.62 0.01 0.52
C ALA A 113 12.59 0.95 1.17
N ALA A 114 11.39 0.47 1.48
CA ALA A 114 10.39 1.22 2.22
C ALA A 114 10.82 1.46 3.67
N VAL A 115 11.38 0.43 4.33
CA VAL A 115 11.94 0.54 5.70
C VAL A 115 13.16 1.47 5.73
N ALA A 116 14.03 1.41 4.73
CA ALA A 116 15.19 2.29 4.62
C ALA A 116 14.83 3.78 4.40
N LYS A 117 13.61 4.07 3.92
CA LYS A 117 13.08 5.44 3.78
C LYS A 117 12.47 5.97 5.07
N ILE A 118 12.22 5.12 6.07
CA ILE A 118 11.70 5.54 7.36
C ILE A 118 12.84 6.16 8.14
N LYS A 119 12.80 7.47 8.34
CA LYS A 119 13.75 8.18 9.18
C LYS A 119 13.66 7.67 10.62
N THR A 120 14.81 7.48 11.25
CA THR A 120 14.82 7.23 12.70
C THR A 120 14.38 8.51 13.46
N PRO A 121 13.96 8.40 14.72
CA PRO A 121 13.62 9.60 15.51
C PRO A 121 14.76 10.64 15.49
N GLU A 122 16.01 10.21 15.56
CA GLU A 122 17.19 11.09 15.56
C GLU A 122 17.40 11.82 14.21
N GLN A 123 16.84 11.28 13.13
CA GLN A 123 16.87 11.89 11.79
C GLN A 123 15.62 12.69 11.49
N THR A 124 14.61 12.59 12.35
CA THR A 124 13.31 13.21 12.17
C THR A 124 13.30 14.61 12.78
N VAL A 125 12.96 15.60 11.97
CA VAL A 125 12.84 17.00 12.37
C VAL A 125 11.38 17.32 12.63
N VAL A 126 11.04 17.69 13.86
CA VAL A 126 9.70 18.14 14.25
C VAL A 126 9.75 19.63 14.53
N MET A 127 8.94 20.40 13.81
CA MET A 127 8.79 21.83 14.07
C MET A 127 7.64 22.06 15.05
N VAL A 128 7.86 22.89 16.06
CA VAL A 128 6.85 23.33 17.02
C VAL A 128 6.64 24.84 16.87
N ALA A 129 5.44 25.23 16.44
CA ALA A 129 5.00 26.60 16.32
C ALA A 129 3.92 26.89 17.38
N ASP A 130 4.19 27.79 18.31
CA ASP A 130 3.30 28.17 19.41
C ASP A 130 3.78 29.52 19.94
N ASP A 131 2.91 30.47 20.24
CA ASP A 131 3.29 31.81 20.72
C ASP A 131 3.80 31.76 22.18
N SER A 132 3.36 30.77 22.95
CA SER A 132 3.79 30.57 24.31
C SER A 132 5.18 29.92 24.40
N ARG A 133 6.17 30.69 24.82
CA ARG A 133 7.53 30.16 25.07
C ARG A 133 7.54 28.97 26.02
N VAL A 134 6.65 28.97 27.01
CA VAL A 134 6.56 27.86 27.99
C VAL A 134 6.11 26.59 27.31
N VAL A 135 5.09 26.66 26.45
CA VAL A 135 4.58 25.52 25.69
C VAL A 135 5.63 25.02 24.72
N ARG A 136 6.27 25.92 23.94
CA ARG A 136 7.36 25.55 23.02
C ARG A 136 8.47 24.78 23.73
N VAL A 137 8.95 25.30 24.87
CA VAL A 137 10.02 24.64 25.64
C VAL A 137 9.58 23.30 26.21
N LYS A 138 8.36 23.22 26.75
CA LYS A 138 7.81 21.95 27.27
C LYS A 138 7.70 20.91 26.18
N THR A 139 7.04 21.24 25.07
CA THR A 139 6.86 20.34 23.93
C THR A 139 8.22 19.97 23.30
N GLY A 140 9.12 20.92 23.19
CA GLY A 140 10.48 20.67 22.67
C GLY A 140 11.27 19.68 23.55
N ARG A 141 11.17 19.81 24.88
CA ARG A 141 11.80 18.84 25.81
C ARG A 141 11.21 17.44 25.68
N LEU A 142 9.89 17.34 25.54
CA LEU A 142 9.21 16.08 25.33
C LEU A 142 9.72 15.38 24.04
N LEU A 143 9.75 16.13 22.94
CA LEU A 143 10.20 15.62 21.65
C LEU A 143 11.68 15.22 21.69
N ALA A 144 12.53 16.04 22.32
CA ALA A 144 13.95 15.74 22.50
C ALA A 144 14.18 14.49 23.38
N ALA A 145 13.36 14.25 24.40
CA ALA A 145 13.40 13.04 25.21
C ALA A 145 13.08 11.78 24.36
N HIS A 146 12.26 11.91 23.33
CA HIS A 146 11.99 10.88 22.32
C HIS A 146 12.97 10.89 21.14
N ARG A 147 14.11 11.61 21.28
CA ARG A 147 15.23 11.72 20.31
C ARG A 147 14.90 12.41 18.99
N TYR A 148 13.78 13.12 18.89
CA TYR A 148 13.48 13.96 17.74
C TYR A 148 14.36 15.21 17.69
N GLN A 149 14.74 15.65 16.50
CA GLN A 149 15.30 16.97 16.29
C GLN A 149 14.17 17.99 16.32
N VAL A 150 14.33 19.10 17.07
CA VAL A 150 13.26 20.05 17.29
C VAL A 150 13.64 21.40 16.71
N LEU A 151 12.78 21.94 15.83
CA LEU A 151 12.79 23.34 15.42
C LEU A 151 11.67 24.06 16.17
N MET A 152 11.94 25.29 16.62
CA MET A 152 10.95 26.08 17.35
C MET A 152 10.67 27.37 16.57
N ALA A 153 9.39 27.65 16.38
CA ALA A 153 8.90 28.90 15.81
C ALA A 153 8.00 29.63 16.81
N GLU A 154 8.13 30.94 16.91
CA GLU A 154 7.41 31.75 17.90
C GLU A 154 6.02 32.19 17.42
N ASP A 155 5.77 32.14 16.13
CA ASP A 155 4.48 32.41 15.50
C ASP A 155 4.37 31.73 14.12
N GLY A 156 3.23 31.88 13.47
CA GLY A 156 2.99 31.30 12.15
C GLY A 156 3.90 31.88 11.05
N GLN A 157 4.27 33.16 11.13
CA GLN A 157 5.14 33.79 10.16
C GLN A 157 6.58 33.27 10.28
N ASP A 158 7.06 33.11 11.51
CA ASP A 158 8.38 32.53 11.76
C ASP A 158 8.44 31.09 11.32
N ALA A 159 7.38 30.29 11.61
CA ALA A 159 7.25 28.91 11.11
C ALA A 159 7.29 28.86 9.58
N GLY A 160 6.53 29.70 8.91
CA GLY A 160 6.53 29.80 7.44
C GLY A 160 7.93 30.08 6.87
N ARG A 161 8.63 31.09 7.41
CA ARG A 161 10.01 31.43 6.99
C ARG A 161 11.01 30.30 7.20
N GLN A 162 10.87 29.56 8.29
CA GLN A 162 11.74 28.42 8.57
C GLN A 162 11.43 27.24 7.62
N ILE A 163 10.15 26.96 7.35
CA ILE A 163 9.72 25.91 6.42
C ILE A 163 10.19 26.18 4.99
N GLU A 164 10.19 27.43 4.55
CA GLU A 164 10.72 27.83 3.24
C GLU A 164 12.21 27.50 3.08
N LYS A 165 12.99 27.68 4.16
CA LYS A 165 14.43 27.37 4.18
C LYS A 165 14.70 25.86 4.27
N ALA A 166 14.00 25.18 5.17
CA ALA A 166 14.14 23.75 5.40
C ALA A 166 12.81 23.16 5.83
N VAL A 167 12.28 22.23 5.04
CA VAL A 167 11.00 21.57 5.32
C VAL A 167 11.21 20.54 6.44
N PRO A 168 10.50 20.65 7.57
CA PRO A 168 10.55 19.64 8.62
C PRO A 168 9.81 18.37 8.18
N ASP A 169 9.92 17.29 8.97
CA ASP A 169 9.21 16.05 8.72
C ASP A 169 7.79 16.07 9.29
N VAL A 170 7.54 16.84 10.34
CA VAL A 170 6.22 17.06 10.96
C VAL A 170 6.16 18.50 11.47
N LEU A 171 5.02 19.13 11.27
CA LEU A 171 4.68 20.42 11.87
C LEU A 171 3.66 20.21 13.00
N VAL A 172 3.99 20.65 14.20
CA VAL A 172 3.08 20.77 15.35
C VAL A 172 2.82 22.26 15.55
N THR A 173 1.58 22.71 15.41
CA THR A 173 1.24 24.13 15.48
C THR A 173 0.08 24.39 16.44
N ASP A 174 0.15 25.46 17.19
CA ASP A 174 -1.02 26.02 17.87
C ASP A 174 -1.96 26.67 16.82
N VAL A 175 -3.23 26.78 17.16
CA VAL A 175 -4.19 27.56 16.37
C VAL A 175 -4.03 29.05 16.68
N ASP A 176 -4.02 29.40 17.96
CA ASP A 176 -4.07 30.77 18.43
C ASP A 176 -2.66 31.38 18.50
N MET A 177 -2.21 31.94 17.41
CA MET A 177 -0.93 32.64 17.33
C MET A 177 -1.12 34.06 16.76
N PRO A 178 -0.36 35.06 17.24
CA PRO A 178 -0.46 36.43 16.74
C PRO A 178 0.04 36.53 15.29
N GLY A 179 -0.58 37.40 14.52
CA GLY A 179 -0.22 37.67 13.13
C GLY A 179 -0.77 36.58 12.18
N MET A 180 -0.04 35.53 11.99
CA MET A 180 -0.49 34.34 11.21
C MET A 180 -0.90 33.23 12.17
N ASP A 181 -2.16 32.87 12.16
CA ASP A 181 -2.68 31.77 12.96
C ASP A 181 -2.30 30.40 12.38
N GLY A 182 -2.52 29.32 13.16
CA GLY A 182 -2.17 27.99 12.74
C GLY A 182 -2.98 27.47 11.55
N LEU A 183 -4.22 27.94 11.36
CA LEU A 183 -5.05 27.57 10.21
C LEU A 183 -4.54 28.23 8.92
N GLU A 184 -4.12 29.47 9.02
CA GLU A 184 -3.53 30.21 7.91
C GLU A 184 -2.18 29.60 7.51
N LEU A 185 -1.34 29.27 8.49
CA LEU A 185 -0.09 28.56 8.27
C LEU A 185 -0.34 27.20 7.58
N ALA A 186 -1.34 26.44 8.03
CA ALA A 186 -1.68 25.17 7.40
C ALA A 186 -2.10 25.34 5.93
N ARG A 187 -2.94 26.34 5.63
CA ARG A 187 -3.33 26.65 4.23
C ARG A 187 -2.13 27.03 3.38
N GLN A 188 -1.21 27.87 3.91
CA GLN A 188 0.02 28.24 3.21
C GLN A 188 0.88 27.01 2.91
N VAL A 189 1.08 26.13 3.88
CA VAL A 189 1.81 24.87 3.72
C VAL A 189 1.16 23.99 2.65
N ARG A 190 -0.15 23.85 2.61
CA ARG A 190 -0.89 23.06 1.61
C ARG A 190 -0.89 23.69 0.22
N GLY A 191 -0.84 25.03 0.15
CA GLY A 191 -0.79 25.75 -1.14
C GLY A 191 0.56 25.67 -1.87
N ASN A 192 1.62 25.25 -1.21
CA ASN A 192 2.95 25.14 -1.81
C ASN A 192 3.26 23.67 -2.16
N PRO A 193 3.52 23.34 -3.45
CA PRO A 193 3.81 21.96 -3.88
C PRO A 193 4.98 21.29 -3.14
N ARG A 194 5.97 22.07 -2.65
CA ARG A 194 7.11 21.53 -1.92
C ARG A 194 6.74 21.04 -0.52
N THR A 195 5.69 21.61 0.08
CA THR A 195 5.28 21.36 1.47
C THR A 195 3.88 20.78 1.60
N ALA A 196 3.14 20.64 0.50
CA ALA A 196 1.76 20.18 0.49
C ALA A 196 1.56 18.82 1.16
N HIS A 197 2.61 17.97 1.19
CA HIS A 197 2.61 16.66 1.79
C HIS A 197 3.08 16.64 3.26
N LEU A 198 3.54 17.78 3.80
CA LEU A 198 4.04 17.88 5.17
C LEU A 198 2.95 17.50 6.17
N PRO A 199 3.15 16.50 7.04
CA PRO A 199 2.21 16.18 8.09
C PRO A 199 2.04 17.33 9.09
N ILE A 200 0.79 17.68 9.39
CA ILE A 200 0.45 18.78 10.31
C ILE A 200 -0.38 18.22 11.46
N ILE A 201 0.09 18.42 12.67
CA ILE A 201 -0.65 18.24 13.91
C ILE A 201 -1.00 19.63 14.46
N MET A 202 -2.27 19.89 14.63
CA MET A 202 -2.76 21.15 15.19
C MET A 202 -3.19 20.94 16.62
N VAL A 203 -2.74 21.82 17.48
CA VAL A 203 -3.11 21.82 18.89
C VAL A 203 -4.03 23.01 19.13
N THR A 204 -5.18 22.80 19.78
CA THR A 204 -6.17 23.86 19.95
C THR A 204 -6.96 23.68 21.25
N SER A 205 -7.61 24.74 21.72
CA SER A 205 -8.73 24.61 22.67
C SER A 205 -9.83 23.77 22.01
N ASP A 206 -10.42 22.86 22.78
CA ASP A 206 -11.36 21.87 22.25
C ASP A 206 -12.68 22.53 21.83
N SER A 207 -12.81 22.84 20.53
CA SER A 207 -14.06 23.26 19.92
C SER A 207 -14.28 22.49 18.60
N ASP A 208 -15.51 22.05 18.39
CA ASP A 208 -15.89 21.33 17.16
C ASP A 208 -15.72 22.18 15.91
N GLU A 209 -15.96 23.49 16.04
CA GLU A 209 -15.81 24.44 14.96
C GLU A 209 -14.36 24.53 14.48
N LEU A 210 -13.40 24.65 15.40
CA LEU A 210 -11.97 24.67 15.08
C LEU A 210 -11.49 23.35 14.48
N ARG A 211 -12.05 22.22 14.90
CA ARG A 211 -11.74 20.90 14.29
C ARG A 211 -12.19 20.82 12.84
N ILE A 212 -13.36 21.38 12.53
CA ILE A 212 -13.87 21.45 11.14
C ILE A 212 -12.98 22.36 10.30
N GLN A 213 -12.63 23.51 10.79
CA GLN A 213 -11.77 24.48 10.10
C GLN A 213 -10.37 23.92 9.86
N ALA A 214 -9.78 23.24 10.85
CA ALA A 214 -8.48 22.60 10.74
C ALA A 214 -8.47 21.52 9.64
N ARG A 215 -9.50 20.68 9.59
CA ARG A 215 -9.66 19.68 8.52
C ARG A 215 -9.79 20.33 7.14
N ALA A 216 -10.56 21.40 7.04
CA ALA A 216 -10.71 22.16 5.80
C ALA A 216 -9.40 22.83 5.37
N ALA A 217 -8.54 23.22 6.33
CA ALA A 217 -7.18 23.71 6.09
C ALA A 217 -6.17 22.62 5.74
N GLY A 218 -6.57 21.34 5.74
CA GLY A 218 -5.71 20.21 5.39
C GLY A 218 -4.84 19.69 6.54
N VAL A 219 -5.21 19.96 7.80
CA VAL A 219 -4.54 19.41 8.98
C VAL A 219 -4.80 17.90 9.09
N ASN A 220 -3.76 17.13 9.39
CA ASN A 220 -3.85 15.68 9.47
C ASN A 220 -4.45 15.22 10.82
N VAL A 221 -4.03 15.86 11.92
CA VAL A 221 -4.46 15.52 13.27
C VAL A 221 -4.76 16.80 14.06
N VAL A 222 -5.84 16.81 14.81
CA VAL A 222 -6.18 17.89 15.75
C VAL A 222 -6.19 17.34 17.17
N LEU A 223 -5.40 17.96 18.06
CA LEU A 223 -5.33 17.65 19.49
C LEU A 223 -5.96 18.78 20.29
N GLY A 224 -6.93 18.44 21.15
CA GLY A 224 -7.54 19.38 22.08
C GLY A 224 -6.70 19.56 23.35
N LYS A 225 -6.47 20.80 23.78
CA LYS A 225 -5.78 21.11 25.05
C LYS A 225 -6.75 20.91 26.24
N PRO A 226 -6.34 20.24 27.33
CA PRO A 226 -5.06 19.56 27.55
C PRO A 226 -5.04 18.16 26.91
N TYR A 227 -3.91 17.75 26.35
CA TYR A 227 -3.71 16.43 25.77
C TYR A 227 -2.58 15.68 26.51
N PRO A 228 -2.67 14.32 26.60
CA PRO A 228 -1.57 13.50 27.10
C PRO A 228 -0.34 13.60 26.19
N GLU A 229 0.85 13.68 26.77
CA GLU A 229 2.11 13.80 26.04
C GLU A 229 2.33 12.60 25.10
N GLU A 230 1.97 11.39 25.55
CA GLU A 230 2.05 10.16 24.79
C GLU A 230 1.19 10.19 23.53
N GLN A 231 0.07 10.91 23.55
CA GLN A 231 -0.81 11.05 22.41
C GLN A 231 -0.16 11.84 21.26
N LEU A 232 0.58 12.90 21.59
CA LEU A 232 1.34 13.65 20.59
C LEU A 232 2.39 12.77 19.93
N ILE A 233 3.16 12.02 20.73
CA ILE A 233 4.20 11.11 20.23
C ILE A 233 3.61 10.02 19.35
N ALA A 234 2.49 9.41 19.78
CA ALA A 234 1.80 8.37 19.00
C ALA A 234 1.35 8.88 17.63
N HIS A 235 0.80 10.09 17.56
CA HIS A 235 0.39 10.69 16.28
C HIS A 235 1.58 11.03 15.37
N ILE A 236 2.69 11.52 15.92
CA ILE A 236 3.91 11.74 15.15
C ILE A 236 4.40 10.42 14.55
N GLN A 237 4.48 9.37 15.33
CA GLN A 237 4.89 8.04 14.88
C GLN A 237 3.96 7.48 13.79
N GLN A 238 2.66 7.64 13.98
CA GLN A 238 1.65 7.21 13.00
C GLN A 238 1.79 7.95 11.67
N LEU A 239 1.96 9.28 11.71
CA LEU A 239 2.09 10.09 10.50
C LEU A 239 3.38 9.83 9.72
N LEU A 240 4.44 9.44 10.43
CA LEU A 240 5.73 9.09 9.84
C LEU A 240 5.81 7.62 9.39
N GLY A 241 4.77 6.81 9.62
CA GLY A 241 4.78 5.37 9.34
C GLY A 241 5.65 4.57 10.34
N ASN A 242 6.05 5.17 11.44
CA ASN A 242 6.91 4.59 12.47
C ASN A 242 6.11 3.93 13.61
N SER A 243 4.82 3.60 13.42
CA SER A 243 4.05 2.92 14.45
C SER A 243 4.70 1.58 14.82
N PRO A 244 4.93 1.31 16.12
CA PRO A 244 5.35 -0.02 16.54
C PRO A 244 4.28 -1.01 16.07
N ARG A 245 4.68 -1.99 15.27
CA ARG A 245 3.81 -3.12 14.97
C ARG A 245 3.52 -3.83 16.28
N ALA A 246 2.25 -3.85 16.69
CA ALA A 246 1.76 -4.62 17.83
C ALA A 246 1.97 -6.12 17.57
#